data_6143bb135d1279b23e8443023ef7112b
#
_entry.id   6143bb135d1279b23e8443023ef7112b
#
_cell.length_a   1.000
_cell.length_b   1.000
_cell.length_c   1.000
_cell.angle_alpha   90.00
_cell.angle_beta   90.00
_cell.angle_gamma   90.00
#
_symmetry.space_group_name_H-M   'P 1'
#
loop_
_entity.id
_entity.type
_entity.pdbx_description
1 polymer ?
#
loop_
_entity_poly.entity_id
_entity_poly.type
_entity_poly.pdbx_seq_one_letter_code
_entity_poly.pdbx_strand_id
1 'polypeptide(L)'
;NRRALWENKKEEKEMKKFDKDYKLLSEMYQDEYFPDFLVDKVRNQVQKVIGFLETGESDLDKIQEKFDEMTEAINELQEEFEENDSELETAARESIGQNVEYILKWFGIDIDVEEAMEKRDW
;
A
#
# COMPACT_ATOMS: atom_id res chain seq x y z
N ASN A 1 -26.15 -27.50 0.13
CA ASN A 1 -26.59 -26.70 1.25
C ASN A 1 -26.26 -25.22 0.99
N ARG A 2 -27.32 -24.40 0.84
CA ARG A 2 -27.16 -22.98 0.51
C ARG A 2 -26.36 -22.20 1.56
N ARG A 3 -26.56 -22.52 2.82
CA ARG A 3 -25.89 -21.82 3.92
C ARG A 3 -24.39 -22.05 3.90
N ALA A 4 -23.99 -23.30 3.69
CA ALA A 4 -22.57 -23.64 3.62
C ALA A 4 -21.89 -22.99 2.42
N LEU A 5 -22.57 -22.97 1.27
CA LEU A 5 -22.04 -22.32 0.05
C LEU A 5 -21.89 -20.82 0.25
N TRP A 6 -22.84 -20.18 0.93
CA TRP A 6 -22.78 -18.75 1.22
C TRP A 6 -21.63 -18.42 2.15
N GLU A 7 -21.45 -19.21 3.20
CA GLU A 7 -20.36 -19.03 4.17
C GLU A 7 -18.99 -19.20 3.50
N ASN A 8 -18.85 -20.18 2.62
CA ASN A 8 -17.60 -20.39 1.88
C ASN A 8 -17.27 -19.21 0.98
N LYS A 9 -18.26 -18.65 0.31
CA LYS A 9 -18.05 -17.47 -0.54
C LYS A 9 -17.64 -16.26 0.29
N LYS A 10 -18.20 -16.10 1.48
CA LYS A 10 -17.86 -15.02 2.38
C LYS A 10 -16.43 -15.16 2.86
N GLU A 11 -16.02 -16.37 3.26
CA GLU A 11 -14.66 -16.65 3.68
C GLU A 11 -13.66 -16.37 2.58
N GLU A 12 -13.94 -16.82 1.34
CA GLU A 12 -13.09 -16.57 0.19
C GLU A 12 -12.89 -15.09 -0.05
N LYS A 13 -13.97 -14.29 0.07
CA LYS A 13 -13.92 -12.85 -0.10
C LYS A 13 -13.11 -12.18 1.01
N GLU A 14 -13.33 -12.61 2.27
CA GLU A 14 -12.63 -12.06 3.43
C GLU A 14 -11.15 -12.44 3.46
N MET A 15 -10.81 -13.61 2.89
CA MET A 15 -9.45 -14.14 2.86
C MET A 15 -8.76 -13.88 1.53
N LYS A 16 -9.23 -12.90 0.79
CA LYS A 16 -8.67 -12.57 -0.52
C LYS A 16 -7.21 -12.16 -0.41
N LYS A 17 -6.37 -12.81 -1.22
CA LYS A 17 -4.96 -12.47 -1.31
C LYS A 17 -4.72 -11.40 -2.36
N PHE A 18 -3.65 -10.64 -2.18
CA PHE A 18 -3.27 -9.63 -3.16
C PHE A 18 -2.80 -10.28 -4.45
N ASP A 19 -2.87 -9.52 -5.54
CA ASP A 19 -2.43 -9.95 -6.87
C ASP A 19 -0.93 -10.28 -6.86
N LYS A 20 -0.60 -11.56 -6.98
CA LYS A 20 0.79 -12.03 -6.96
C LYS A 20 1.60 -11.57 -8.17
N ASP A 21 0.91 -11.17 -9.25
CA ASP A 21 1.55 -10.73 -10.49
C ASP A 21 1.80 -9.22 -10.52
N TYR A 22 1.27 -8.48 -9.55
CA TYR A 22 1.48 -7.05 -9.47
C TYR A 22 2.82 -6.73 -8.81
N LYS A 23 3.66 -6.00 -9.55
CA LYS A 23 5.00 -5.64 -9.05
C LYS A 23 4.97 -4.29 -8.36
N LEU A 24 5.07 -4.31 -7.03
CA LEU A 24 5.04 -3.10 -6.24
C LEU A 24 6.20 -2.18 -6.57
N LEU A 25 5.87 -0.89 -6.77
CA LEU A 25 6.84 0.18 -6.97
C LEU A 25 7.82 -0.07 -8.14
N SER A 26 7.35 -0.75 -9.20
CA SER A 26 8.23 -1.11 -10.30
C SER A 26 8.86 0.13 -10.97
N GLU A 27 8.13 1.23 -11.07
CA GLU A 27 8.66 2.46 -11.65
C GLU A 27 9.80 3.05 -10.81
N MET A 28 9.69 2.99 -9.48
CA MET A 28 10.76 3.44 -8.60
C MET A 28 12.00 2.56 -8.72
N TYR A 29 11.80 1.24 -8.83
CA TYR A 29 12.92 0.32 -9.00
C TYR A 29 13.64 0.51 -10.33
N GLN A 30 12.93 0.94 -11.37
CA GLN A 30 13.51 1.17 -12.69
C GLN A 30 14.20 2.52 -12.81
N ASP A 31 13.97 3.41 -11.88
CA ASP A 31 14.54 4.77 -11.88
C ASP A 31 15.79 4.80 -11.01
N GLU A 32 16.94 5.05 -11.63
CA GLU A 32 18.24 5.10 -10.95
C GLU A 32 18.31 6.17 -9.85
N TYR A 33 17.43 7.17 -9.91
CA TYR A 33 17.34 8.21 -8.89
C TYR A 33 17.01 7.64 -7.51
N PHE A 34 16.31 6.51 -7.46
CA PHE A 34 15.90 5.89 -6.22
C PHE A 34 16.76 4.66 -5.92
N PRO A 35 17.58 4.70 -4.85
CA PRO A 35 18.34 3.50 -4.46
C PRO A 35 17.42 2.33 -4.13
N ASP A 36 17.73 1.15 -4.64
CA ASP A 36 16.90 -0.04 -4.47
C ASP A 36 16.64 -0.33 -2.99
N PHE A 37 17.65 -0.19 -2.13
CA PHE A 37 17.48 -0.51 -0.71
C PHE A 37 16.48 0.43 -0.01
N LEU A 38 16.34 1.67 -0.50
CA LEU A 38 15.35 2.60 0.03
C LEU A 38 13.96 2.32 -0.53
N VAL A 39 13.88 1.93 -1.81
CA VAL A 39 12.60 1.49 -2.38
C VAL A 39 12.12 0.25 -1.65
N ASP A 40 13.02 -0.65 -1.26
CA ASP A 40 12.68 -1.82 -0.45
C ASP A 40 12.02 -1.41 0.87
N LYS A 41 12.51 -0.35 1.51
CA LYS A 41 11.93 0.14 2.77
C LYS A 41 10.51 0.68 2.58
N VAL A 42 10.28 1.41 1.49
CA VAL A 42 8.93 1.87 1.14
C VAL A 42 8.02 0.68 0.86
N ARG A 43 8.51 -0.27 0.06
CA ARG A 43 7.76 -1.48 -0.28
C ARG A 43 7.34 -2.27 0.96
N ASN A 44 8.24 -2.37 1.95
CA ASN A 44 7.92 -3.07 3.20
C ASN A 44 6.72 -2.44 3.90
N GLN A 45 6.62 -1.11 3.89
CA GLN A 45 5.48 -0.42 4.48
C GLN A 45 4.18 -0.70 3.71
N VAL A 46 4.26 -0.70 2.40
CA VAL A 46 3.11 -1.03 1.55
C VAL A 46 2.67 -2.47 1.78
N GLN A 47 3.63 -3.39 1.89
CA GLN A 47 3.33 -4.81 2.14
C GLN A 47 2.64 -5.05 3.48
N LYS A 48 2.92 -4.24 4.49
CA LYS A 48 2.24 -4.33 5.78
C LYS A 48 0.74 -4.04 5.65
N VAL A 49 0.40 -3.05 4.83
CA VAL A 49 -1.01 -2.75 4.56
C VAL A 49 -1.67 -3.90 3.81
N ILE A 50 -0.99 -4.43 2.79
CA ILE A 50 -1.51 -5.57 2.02
C ILE A 50 -1.78 -6.75 2.94
N GLY A 51 -0.83 -7.10 3.81
CA GLY A 51 -1.00 -8.20 4.77
C GLY A 51 -2.19 -7.99 5.69
N PHE A 52 -2.40 -6.76 6.13
CA PHE A 52 -3.56 -6.42 6.96
C PHE A 52 -4.88 -6.61 6.19
N LEU A 53 -4.92 -6.17 4.94
CA LEU A 53 -6.13 -6.31 4.11
C LEU A 53 -6.40 -7.77 3.75
N GLU A 54 -5.37 -8.58 3.65
CA GLU A 54 -5.52 -10.01 3.39
C GLU A 54 -6.18 -10.77 4.55
N THR A 55 -6.23 -10.18 5.74
CA THR A 55 -6.95 -10.77 6.88
C THR A 55 -8.47 -10.68 6.71
N GLY A 56 -8.94 -9.93 5.71
CA GLY A 56 -10.37 -9.73 5.48
C GLY A 56 -10.98 -8.57 6.24
N GLU A 57 -10.13 -7.70 6.83
CA GLU A 57 -10.63 -6.54 7.57
C GLU A 57 -11.48 -5.66 6.66
N SER A 58 -12.66 -5.27 7.13
CA SER A 58 -13.60 -4.42 6.39
C SER A 58 -13.94 -3.11 7.10
N ASP A 59 -13.46 -2.91 8.32
CA ASP A 59 -13.67 -1.68 9.07
C ASP A 59 -12.83 -0.58 8.46
N LEU A 60 -13.47 0.42 7.84
CA LEU A 60 -12.78 1.49 7.13
C LEU A 60 -11.90 2.34 8.05
N ASP A 61 -12.28 2.51 9.32
CA ASP A 61 -11.46 3.26 10.26
C ASP A 61 -10.15 2.54 10.57
N LYS A 62 -10.20 1.23 10.74
CA LYS A 62 -9.00 0.42 10.97
C LYS A 62 -8.11 0.38 9.75
N ILE A 63 -8.71 0.32 8.56
CA ILE A 63 -7.97 0.33 7.30
C ILE A 63 -7.28 1.69 7.13
N GLN A 64 -7.98 2.78 7.41
CA GLN A 64 -7.41 4.12 7.35
C GLN A 64 -6.22 4.26 8.31
N GLU A 65 -6.34 3.72 9.53
CA GLU A 65 -5.23 3.73 10.49
C GLU A 65 -3.99 3.04 9.93
N LYS A 66 -4.17 1.92 9.21
CA LYS A 66 -3.04 1.21 8.58
C LYS A 66 -2.40 2.03 7.47
N PHE A 67 -3.19 2.71 6.67
CA PHE A 67 -2.64 3.62 5.65
C PHE A 67 -1.95 4.80 6.30
N ASP A 68 -2.45 5.30 7.42
CA ASP A 68 -1.79 6.38 8.17
C ASP A 68 -0.43 5.91 8.70
N GLU A 69 -0.36 4.71 9.28
CA GLU A 69 0.90 4.12 9.74
C GLU A 69 1.91 3.99 8.60
N MET A 70 1.46 3.49 7.45
CA MET A 70 2.29 3.37 6.25
C MET A 70 2.84 4.74 5.83
N THR A 71 1.94 5.71 5.73
CA THR A 71 2.28 7.04 5.25
C THR A 71 3.24 7.75 6.19
N GLU A 72 3.01 7.65 7.49
CA GLU A 72 3.90 8.25 8.50
C GLU A 72 5.28 7.57 8.51
N ALA A 73 5.33 6.25 8.32
CA ALA A 73 6.59 5.54 8.21
C ALA A 73 7.38 5.97 6.98
N ILE A 74 6.69 6.22 5.86
CA ILE A 74 7.33 6.73 4.65
C ILE A 74 7.81 8.18 4.86
N ASN A 75 7.03 8.99 5.58
CA ASN A 75 7.46 10.35 5.96
C ASN A 75 8.84 10.30 6.64
N GLU A 76 9.04 9.35 7.53
CA GLU A 76 10.31 9.22 8.26
C GLU A 76 11.49 8.78 7.37
N LEU A 77 11.20 8.18 6.21
CA LEU A 77 12.26 7.78 5.27
C LEU A 77 12.84 8.96 4.47
N GLN A 78 12.18 10.10 4.46
CA GLN A 78 12.63 11.26 3.66
C GLN A 78 14.07 11.63 3.93
N GLU A 79 14.47 11.67 5.20
CA GLU A 79 15.83 12.03 5.59
C GLU A 79 16.86 11.06 5.01
N GLU A 80 16.55 9.77 5.04
CA GLU A 80 17.45 8.75 4.50
C GLU A 80 17.57 8.84 2.98
N PHE A 81 16.47 9.17 2.28
CA PHE A 81 16.53 9.45 0.85
C PHE A 81 17.46 10.62 0.56
N GLU A 82 17.31 11.71 1.32
CA GLU A 82 18.16 12.90 1.15
C GLU A 82 19.63 12.60 1.40
N GLU A 83 19.93 11.77 2.40
CA GLU A 83 21.31 11.36 2.71
C GLU A 83 21.93 10.53 1.58
N ASN A 84 21.10 9.96 0.70
CA ASN A 84 21.54 9.15 -0.43
C ASN A 84 21.30 9.85 -1.77
N ASP A 85 21.28 11.17 -1.77
CA ASP A 85 21.12 12.00 -2.97
C ASP A 85 19.83 11.71 -3.74
N SER A 86 18.75 11.41 -3.01
CA SER A 86 17.43 11.15 -3.56
C SER A 86 16.38 11.90 -2.77
N GLU A 87 15.15 11.94 -3.26
CA GLU A 87 14.05 12.64 -2.59
C GLU A 87 12.73 11.96 -2.89
N LEU A 88 11.82 11.98 -1.92
CA LEU A 88 10.45 11.55 -2.12
C LEU A 88 9.62 12.72 -2.65
N GLU A 89 9.72 12.96 -3.96
CA GLU A 89 9.00 14.06 -4.62
C GLU A 89 7.93 13.52 -5.57
N THR A 90 7.63 14.28 -6.61
CA THR A 90 6.51 14.00 -7.52
C THR A 90 6.52 12.58 -8.08
N ALA A 91 7.66 12.11 -8.61
CA ALA A 91 7.74 10.78 -9.22
C ALA A 91 7.48 9.68 -8.20
N ALA A 92 8.06 9.80 -7.00
CA ALA A 92 7.83 8.84 -5.92
C ALA A 92 6.38 8.88 -5.46
N ARG A 93 5.83 10.07 -5.28
CA ARG A 93 4.44 10.25 -4.85
C ARG A 93 3.47 9.62 -5.84
N GLU A 94 3.69 9.83 -7.12
CA GLU A 94 2.84 9.26 -8.17
C GLU A 94 2.92 7.73 -8.18
N SER A 95 4.13 7.17 -8.07
CA SER A 95 4.32 5.73 -8.06
C SER A 95 3.65 5.09 -6.83
N ILE A 96 3.89 5.64 -5.64
CA ILE A 96 3.29 5.14 -4.41
C ILE A 96 1.76 5.27 -4.48
N GLY A 97 1.27 6.41 -4.97
CA GLY A 97 -0.16 6.67 -5.12
C GLY A 97 -0.84 5.67 -6.05
N GLN A 98 -0.21 5.34 -7.19
CA GLN A 98 -0.73 4.35 -8.13
C GLN A 98 -0.82 2.97 -7.48
N ASN A 99 0.18 2.60 -6.70
CA ASN A 99 0.17 1.32 -5.99
C ASN A 99 -0.93 1.27 -4.94
N VAL A 100 -1.10 2.34 -4.17
CA VAL A 100 -2.18 2.43 -3.16
C VAL A 100 -3.54 2.35 -3.85
N GLU A 101 -3.73 3.06 -4.94
CA GLU A 101 -4.98 3.02 -5.70
C GLU A 101 -5.30 1.61 -6.18
N TYR A 102 -4.30 0.90 -6.71
CA TYR A 102 -4.47 -0.49 -7.15
C TYR A 102 -4.89 -1.39 -5.98
N ILE A 103 -4.25 -1.23 -4.84
CA ILE A 103 -4.56 -2.01 -3.63
C ILE A 103 -6.00 -1.75 -3.19
N LEU A 104 -6.41 -0.49 -3.14
CA LEU A 104 -7.77 -0.12 -2.75
C LEU A 104 -8.80 -0.75 -3.68
N LYS A 105 -8.56 -0.69 -4.99
CA LYS A 105 -9.45 -1.28 -5.98
C LYS A 105 -9.47 -2.80 -5.90
N TRP A 106 -8.30 -3.40 -5.75
CA TRP A 106 -8.19 -4.86 -5.68
C TRP A 106 -9.02 -5.43 -4.53
N PHE A 107 -8.92 -4.82 -3.35
CA PHE A 107 -9.65 -5.28 -2.16
C PHE A 107 -11.05 -4.68 -2.05
N GLY A 108 -11.45 -3.82 -2.98
CA GLY A 108 -12.77 -3.20 -2.96
C GLY A 108 -12.99 -2.27 -1.77
N ILE A 109 -11.97 -1.53 -1.38
CA ILE A 109 -12.00 -0.62 -0.24
C ILE A 109 -12.51 0.76 -0.69
N ASP A 110 -13.55 1.24 -0.03
CA ASP A 110 -14.16 2.53 -0.34
C ASP A 110 -13.47 3.67 0.41
N ILE A 111 -12.20 3.86 0.09
CA ILE A 111 -11.39 4.98 0.57
C ILE A 111 -10.67 5.53 -0.66
N ASP A 112 -10.71 6.85 -0.83
CA ASP A 112 -10.00 7.51 -1.92
C ASP A 112 -8.48 7.52 -1.63
N VAL A 113 -7.66 7.46 -2.68
CA VAL A 113 -6.20 7.42 -2.53
C VAL A 113 -5.66 8.65 -1.80
N GLU A 114 -6.25 9.83 -2.05
CA GLU A 114 -5.85 11.06 -1.36
C GLU A 114 -6.12 10.97 0.15
N GLU A 115 -7.25 10.38 0.52
CA GLU A 115 -7.61 10.17 1.93
C GLU A 115 -6.70 9.13 2.56
N ALA A 116 -6.43 8.03 1.85
CA ALA A 116 -5.56 6.98 2.35
C ALA A 116 -4.16 7.50 2.71
N MET A 117 -3.66 8.46 1.92
CA MET A 117 -2.32 9.01 2.08
C MET A 117 -2.32 10.43 2.63
N GLU A 118 -3.39 10.85 3.31
CA GLU A 118 -3.52 12.24 3.78
C GLU A 118 -2.46 12.66 4.78
N LYS A 119 -1.81 11.72 5.47
CA LYS A 119 -0.77 12.00 6.45
C LYS A 119 0.60 12.28 5.83
N ARG A 120 0.73 12.18 4.51
CA ARG A 120 2.03 12.38 3.87
C ARG A 120 2.47 13.85 3.96
N ASP A 121 3.77 14.03 4.08
CA ASP A 121 4.38 15.36 4.04
C ASP A 121 5.46 15.50 2.95
N TRP A 122 5.41 14.59 1.99
CA TRP A 122 6.31 14.59 0.83
C TRP A 122 5.59 14.79 -0.52
#